data_ff4b692cefbf29f319437542045662ae
#
_entry.id   ff4b692cefbf29f319437542045662ae
#
_cell.length_a   1.000
_cell.length_b   1.000
_cell.length_c   1.000
_cell.angle_alpha   90.00
_cell.angle_beta   90.00
_cell.angle_gamma   90.00
#
_symmetry.space_group_name_H-M   'P 1'
#
loop_
_entity.id
_entity.type
_entity.pdbx_description
1 polymer ?
#
loop_
_entity_poly.entity_id
_entity_poly.type
_entity_poly.pdbx_seq_one_letter_code
_entity_poly.pdbx_strand_id
1 'polypeptide(L)'
;MYGDALGYYIYLPAYFIHDKLSEVDRLADDKRIDSAVRSGIDSYKKNYSQNDKGNSIIQYTCGLALLQSPAFLVVHLYDKMRGESATGFEMRYQNALYFVNVFSLLLGLFFGYKCLRFFFSPLVCILSTAILLLGSNLLWFGFLQVGMAHVPQYMLIAGLLLISLKNRGEWKDRNILLMSFVLGLITIIRPTDIIMGVIPLTMIVSRSISDIHYREVVLLRVLRLLIPSAIIFLIPILPQLCYWKMMTGDFVFDSYDRYGFNWADPQIIAGLFGAKNGWFAYTPLMLLATLPFVTQRVDRDMRWVFFLIVPIYIYITYAWYNYYYINGFGSRPMIHLYPIMVFGIAGLLSYRKWWLRILIGSSLIFSVLVNLLFTHKQHNGRLHSDESTYAFNKATIFKKYLDYKDLFLMNGPLEQPSTEVRKFCSTVQSLDIQYMQNDAVLYDSIQKKKYLQNKSDSTFPYGSVQHILDAREIRSHKTMKVSAEMRFGKHIFMQHDQHKMVIEIHANGIQKYWESITINDKIGKKDIDGRDRQIRSTIIDTWDRVDFHIPMDIFEVGDRVKAYIWNTGQQSGDLADLEISLCK
;
A
#
# COMPACT_ATOMS: atom_id res chain seq x y z
N MET A 1 1.65 -2.28 -16.22
CA MET A 1 0.76 -1.80 -15.13
C MET A 1 0.45 -2.99 -14.26
N TYR A 2 0.67 -2.91 -12.95
CA TYR A 2 0.54 -4.03 -12.02
C TYR A 2 -0.07 -3.57 -10.70
N GLY A 3 -0.50 -4.53 -9.88
CA GLY A 3 -0.99 -4.26 -8.54
C GLY A 3 -2.17 -3.30 -8.51
N ASP A 4 -2.26 -2.49 -7.47
CA ASP A 4 -3.37 -1.57 -7.22
C ASP A 4 -3.66 -0.66 -8.43
N ALA A 5 -2.62 -0.24 -9.18
CA ALA A 5 -2.77 0.61 -10.35
C ALA A 5 -3.62 -0.04 -11.45
N LEU A 6 -3.48 -1.35 -11.66
CA LEU A 6 -4.34 -2.09 -12.59
C LEU A 6 -5.78 -2.15 -12.08
N GLY A 7 -5.97 -2.41 -10.79
CA GLY A 7 -7.31 -2.49 -10.18
C GLY A 7 -8.11 -1.19 -10.27
N TYR A 8 -7.44 -0.04 -10.13
CA TYR A 8 -8.10 1.26 -10.35
C TYR A 8 -8.41 1.53 -11.82
N TYR A 9 -7.51 1.14 -12.71
CA TYR A 9 -7.60 1.49 -14.14
C TYR A 9 -8.59 0.64 -14.92
N ILE A 10 -8.73 -0.64 -14.56
CA ILE A 10 -9.41 -1.67 -15.36
C ILE A 10 -10.86 -1.33 -15.69
N TYR A 11 -11.52 -0.45 -14.93
CA TYR A 11 -12.85 0.07 -15.21
C TYR A 11 -12.95 0.69 -16.63
N LEU A 12 -11.90 1.41 -17.05
CA LEU A 12 -11.92 2.16 -18.30
C LEU A 12 -11.90 1.24 -19.53
N PRO A 13 -10.92 0.34 -19.72
CA PRO A 13 -10.96 -0.58 -20.85
C PRO A 13 -12.14 -1.55 -20.76
N ALA A 14 -12.49 -2.04 -19.56
CA ALA A 14 -13.63 -2.95 -19.40
C ALA A 14 -14.96 -2.33 -19.87
N TYR A 15 -15.18 -1.05 -19.57
CA TYR A 15 -16.41 -0.36 -19.94
C TYR A 15 -16.39 0.20 -21.38
N PHE A 16 -15.32 0.93 -21.77
CA PHE A 16 -15.31 1.69 -23.02
C PHE A 16 -14.88 0.89 -24.25
N ILE A 17 -14.15 -0.22 -24.07
CA ILE A 17 -13.57 -0.98 -25.17
C ILE A 17 -14.13 -2.39 -25.27
N HIS A 18 -14.22 -3.10 -24.14
CA HIS A 18 -14.53 -4.52 -24.13
C HIS A 18 -16.00 -4.83 -23.80
N ASP A 19 -16.75 -3.88 -23.25
CA ASP A 19 -18.12 -4.09 -22.73
C ASP A 19 -18.23 -5.30 -21.78
N LYS A 20 -17.20 -5.47 -20.93
CA LYS A 20 -17.05 -6.60 -20.01
C LYS A 20 -16.92 -6.16 -18.55
N LEU A 21 -17.64 -5.13 -18.14
CA LEU A 21 -17.54 -4.61 -16.78
C LEU A 21 -18.00 -5.63 -15.71
N SER A 22 -18.90 -6.55 -16.06
CA SER A 22 -19.37 -7.63 -15.19
C SER A 22 -18.48 -8.88 -15.21
N GLU A 23 -17.63 -9.02 -16.23
CA GLU A 23 -16.78 -10.18 -16.49
C GLU A 23 -15.32 -9.75 -16.65
N VAL A 24 -14.86 -8.86 -15.76
CA VAL A 24 -13.52 -8.24 -15.87
C VAL A 24 -12.40 -9.28 -15.90
N ASP A 25 -12.59 -10.40 -15.22
CA ASP A 25 -11.64 -11.53 -15.22
C ASP A 25 -11.46 -12.14 -16.61
N ARG A 26 -12.47 -12.09 -17.49
CA ARG A 26 -12.37 -12.59 -18.86
C ARG A 26 -11.54 -11.71 -19.81
N LEU A 27 -11.12 -10.52 -19.37
CA LEU A 27 -10.13 -9.73 -20.11
C LEU A 27 -8.78 -10.45 -20.21
N ALA A 28 -8.47 -11.34 -19.28
CA ALA A 28 -7.27 -12.17 -19.33
C ALA A 28 -7.26 -13.16 -20.51
N ASP A 29 -8.41 -13.49 -21.06
CA ASP A 29 -8.54 -14.41 -22.20
C ASP A 29 -8.23 -13.73 -23.56
N ASP A 30 -8.22 -12.39 -23.60
CA ASP A 30 -7.91 -11.64 -24.82
C ASP A 30 -6.42 -11.66 -25.13
N LYS A 31 -6.02 -12.47 -26.10
CA LYS A 31 -4.62 -12.65 -26.51
C LYS A 31 -3.96 -11.38 -27.08
N ARG A 32 -4.73 -10.35 -27.44
CA ARG A 32 -4.20 -9.05 -27.89
C ARG A 32 -3.62 -8.24 -26.71
N ILE A 33 -4.06 -8.51 -25.48
CA ILE A 33 -3.53 -7.90 -24.28
C ILE A 33 -2.17 -8.54 -23.95
N ASP A 34 -1.18 -7.72 -23.58
CA ASP A 34 0.14 -8.16 -23.17
C ASP A 34 0.08 -9.23 -22.08
N SER A 35 0.95 -10.25 -22.19
CA SER A 35 0.95 -11.41 -21.30
C SER A 35 1.14 -11.03 -19.83
N ALA A 36 1.96 -10.03 -19.54
CA ALA A 36 2.19 -9.57 -18.18
C ALA A 36 0.96 -8.86 -17.60
N VAL A 37 0.21 -8.11 -18.42
CA VAL A 37 -1.06 -7.50 -18.00
C VAL A 37 -2.12 -8.58 -17.78
N ARG A 38 -2.20 -9.58 -18.66
CA ARG A 38 -3.12 -10.73 -18.50
C ARG A 38 -2.82 -11.49 -17.21
N SER A 39 -1.56 -11.78 -16.93
CA SER A 39 -1.15 -12.40 -15.66
C SER A 39 -1.54 -11.54 -14.45
N GLY A 40 -1.43 -10.21 -14.56
CA GLY A 40 -1.93 -9.28 -13.54
C GLY A 40 -3.45 -9.42 -13.32
N ILE A 41 -4.24 -9.45 -14.39
CA ILE A 41 -5.70 -9.65 -14.32
C ILE A 41 -6.03 -11.01 -13.70
N ASP A 42 -5.34 -12.08 -14.11
CA ASP A 42 -5.53 -13.41 -13.54
C ASP A 42 -5.18 -13.47 -12.04
N SER A 43 -4.18 -12.76 -11.60
CA SER A 43 -3.85 -12.68 -10.18
C SER A 43 -4.98 -12.03 -9.36
N TYR A 44 -5.76 -11.15 -9.98
CA TYR A 44 -6.95 -10.53 -9.37
C TYR A 44 -8.17 -11.44 -9.37
N LYS A 45 -8.27 -12.48 -10.21
CA LYS A 45 -9.42 -13.42 -10.21
C LYS A 45 -9.75 -13.94 -8.81
N LYS A 46 -8.74 -14.14 -7.97
CA LYS A 46 -8.90 -14.59 -6.57
C LYS A 46 -9.32 -13.46 -5.61
N ASN A 47 -9.05 -12.21 -5.98
CA ASN A 47 -9.37 -11.01 -5.21
C ASN A 47 -10.67 -10.36 -5.68
N TYR A 48 -11.26 -10.84 -6.78
CA TYR A 48 -12.60 -10.44 -7.18
C TYR A 48 -13.60 -11.19 -6.33
N SER A 49 -14.41 -10.48 -5.56
CA SER A 49 -15.59 -11.07 -4.95
C SER A 49 -16.53 -11.50 -6.07
N GLN A 50 -16.88 -12.77 -6.14
CA GLN A 50 -17.89 -13.24 -7.05
C GLN A 50 -19.23 -13.20 -6.33
N ASN A 51 -20.24 -12.62 -6.96
CA ASN A 51 -21.60 -12.73 -6.46
C ASN A 51 -22.24 -14.05 -6.91
N ASP A 52 -23.44 -14.35 -6.39
CA ASP A 52 -24.23 -15.55 -6.73
C ASP A 52 -24.55 -15.68 -8.24
N LYS A 53 -24.40 -14.58 -9.00
CA LYS A 53 -24.59 -14.52 -10.45
C LYS A 53 -23.30 -14.77 -11.25
N GLY A 54 -22.18 -15.02 -10.59
CA GLY A 54 -20.89 -15.22 -11.22
C GLY A 54 -20.21 -13.94 -11.75
N ASN A 55 -20.70 -12.75 -11.39
CA ASN A 55 -20.06 -11.48 -11.78
C ASN A 55 -18.78 -11.26 -10.95
N SER A 56 -17.73 -10.80 -11.60
CA SER A 56 -16.45 -10.44 -10.96
C SER A 56 -16.47 -8.97 -10.52
N ILE A 57 -16.48 -8.73 -9.21
CA ILE A 57 -16.57 -7.39 -8.63
C ILE A 57 -15.16 -6.82 -8.40
N ILE A 58 -14.87 -5.67 -8.97
CA ILE A 58 -13.60 -4.97 -8.81
C ILE A 58 -13.46 -4.49 -7.37
N GLN A 59 -12.36 -4.86 -6.70
CA GLN A 59 -12.09 -4.52 -5.31
C GLN A 59 -11.95 -3.01 -5.07
N TYR A 60 -11.30 -2.28 -5.98
CA TYR A 60 -11.09 -0.85 -5.87
C TYR A 60 -12.30 -0.06 -6.36
N THR A 61 -12.50 1.13 -5.80
CA THR A 61 -13.53 2.05 -6.26
C THR A 61 -13.15 2.73 -7.59
N CYS A 62 -14.15 3.13 -8.39
CA CYS A 62 -13.94 3.75 -9.70
C CYS A 62 -13.44 5.21 -9.66
N GLY A 63 -13.27 5.79 -8.47
CA GLY A 63 -12.95 7.23 -8.32
C GLY A 63 -11.70 7.67 -9.06
N LEU A 64 -10.61 6.86 -9.03
CA LEU A 64 -9.41 7.18 -9.80
C LEU A 64 -9.63 7.03 -11.30
N ALA A 65 -10.38 6.02 -11.74
CA ALA A 65 -10.77 5.88 -13.14
C ALA A 65 -11.54 7.10 -13.66
N LEU A 66 -12.41 7.70 -12.84
CA LEU A 66 -13.11 8.93 -13.21
C LEU A 66 -12.13 10.09 -13.48
N LEU A 67 -11.08 10.25 -12.68
CA LEU A 67 -10.05 11.27 -12.93
C LEU A 67 -9.18 10.95 -14.16
N GLN A 68 -8.97 9.69 -14.46
CA GLN A 68 -8.18 9.22 -15.59
C GLN A 68 -8.99 9.22 -16.91
N SER A 69 -10.32 9.16 -16.82
CA SER A 69 -11.19 9.00 -17.98
C SER A 69 -11.04 10.07 -19.08
N PRO A 70 -10.80 11.38 -18.79
CA PRO A 70 -10.63 12.35 -19.87
C PRO A 70 -9.40 12.05 -20.75
N ALA A 71 -8.26 11.71 -20.12
CA ALA A 71 -7.06 11.39 -20.89
C ALA A 71 -7.19 10.05 -21.63
N PHE A 72 -7.81 9.04 -20.99
CA PHE A 72 -8.14 7.77 -21.62
C PHE A 72 -9.01 7.97 -22.87
N LEU A 73 -10.10 8.74 -22.76
CA LEU A 73 -11.04 8.97 -23.86
C LEU A 73 -10.40 9.72 -25.04
N VAL A 74 -9.48 10.65 -24.77
CA VAL A 74 -8.72 11.33 -25.85
C VAL A 74 -7.92 10.29 -26.66
N VAL A 75 -7.20 9.38 -26.00
CA VAL A 75 -6.44 8.31 -26.68
C VAL A 75 -7.39 7.36 -27.39
N HIS A 76 -8.48 6.97 -26.76
CA HIS A 76 -9.46 6.05 -27.36
C HIS A 76 -10.15 6.62 -28.61
N LEU A 77 -10.50 7.91 -28.58
CA LEU A 77 -11.04 8.61 -29.74
C LEU A 77 -10.03 8.69 -30.88
N TYR A 78 -8.77 8.99 -30.55
CA TYR A 78 -7.69 8.99 -31.54
C TYR A 78 -7.53 7.62 -32.22
N ASP A 79 -7.56 6.52 -31.46
CA ASP A 79 -7.49 5.17 -32.01
C ASP A 79 -8.67 4.84 -32.92
N LYS A 80 -9.90 5.21 -32.49
CA LYS A 80 -11.12 5.06 -33.33
C LYS A 80 -11.02 5.82 -34.65
N MET A 81 -10.50 7.04 -34.62
CA MET A 81 -10.31 7.85 -35.83
C MET A 81 -9.32 7.23 -36.81
N ARG A 82 -8.34 6.46 -36.30
CA ARG A 82 -7.36 5.74 -37.11
C ARG A 82 -7.80 4.34 -37.55
N GLY A 83 -8.95 3.88 -37.07
CA GLY A 83 -9.42 2.51 -37.34
C GLY A 83 -8.57 1.44 -36.60
N GLU A 84 -7.85 1.81 -35.56
CA GLU A 84 -7.02 0.88 -34.80
C GLU A 84 -7.85 0.10 -33.78
N SER A 85 -7.68 -1.22 -33.75
CA SER A 85 -8.32 -2.09 -32.75
C SER A 85 -7.49 -2.10 -31.46
N ALA A 86 -7.78 -1.17 -30.56
CA ALA A 86 -7.09 -1.03 -29.28
C ALA A 86 -7.68 -1.95 -28.20
N THR A 87 -6.85 -2.35 -27.25
CA THR A 87 -7.27 -3.10 -26.05
C THR A 87 -7.40 -2.21 -24.81
N GLY A 88 -6.87 -0.99 -24.86
CA GLY A 88 -6.80 -0.06 -23.73
C GLY A 88 -5.56 -0.26 -22.84
N PHE A 89 -4.69 -1.19 -23.15
CA PHE A 89 -3.47 -1.48 -22.36
C PHE A 89 -2.18 -1.13 -23.09
N GLU A 90 -2.26 -0.62 -24.33
CA GLU A 90 -1.11 -0.20 -25.12
C GLU A 90 -0.38 0.97 -24.48
N MET A 91 0.90 1.17 -24.85
CA MET A 91 1.78 2.18 -24.28
C MET A 91 1.17 3.60 -24.30
N ARG A 92 0.40 3.95 -25.32
CA ARG A 92 -0.26 5.28 -25.42
C ARG A 92 -1.26 5.52 -24.30
N TYR A 93 -2.02 4.50 -23.88
CA TYR A 93 -2.91 4.59 -22.72
C TYR A 93 -2.11 4.68 -21.43
N GLN A 94 -1.04 3.91 -21.28
CA GLN A 94 -0.16 4.01 -20.12
C GLN A 94 0.50 5.40 -20.02
N ASN A 95 0.91 5.97 -21.14
CA ASN A 95 1.42 7.35 -21.21
C ASN A 95 0.35 8.40 -20.81
N ALA A 96 -0.93 8.19 -21.18
CA ALA A 96 -2.00 9.05 -20.74
C ALA A 96 -2.18 9.02 -19.21
N LEU A 97 -2.08 7.84 -18.58
CA LEU A 97 -2.11 7.72 -17.13
C LEU A 97 -0.90 8.36 -16.46
N TYR A 98 0.28 8.18 -17.06
CA TYR A 98 1.50 8.86 -16.60
C TYR A 98 1.31 10.39 -16.63
N PHE A 99 0.78 10.91 -17.71
CA PHE A 99 0.45 12.34 -17.83
C PHE A 99 -0.50 12.81 -16.73
N VAL A 100 -1.61 12.08 -16.48
CA VAL A 100 -2.57 12.43 -15.41
C VAL A 100 -1.89 12.44 -14.05
N ASN A 101 -1.01 11.48 -13.77
CA ASN A 101 -0.31 11.41 -12.49
C ASN A 101 0.66 12.60 -12.30
N VAL A 102 1.48 12.90 -13.32
CA VAL A 102 2.43 14.03 -13.28
C VAL A 102 1.70 15.37 -13.22
N PHE A 103 0.63 15.52 -14.00
CA PHE A 103 -0.22 16.70 -13.94
C PHE A 103 -0.84 16.90 -12.55
N SER A 104 -1.33 15.81 -11.93
CA SER A 104 -1.85 15.85 -10.56
C SER A 104 -0.77 16.24 -9.55
N LEU A 105 0.46 15.72 -9.70
CA LEU A 105 1.58 16.12 -8.87
C LEU A 105 1.86 17.62 -8.97
N LEU A 106 2.04 18.14 -10.20
CA LEU A 106 2.37 19.54 -10.44
C LEU A 106 1.28 20.48 -9.93
N LEU A 107 0.01 20.11 -10.18
CA LEU A 107 -1.13 20.90 -9.71
C LEU A 107 -1.26 20.84 -8.18
N GLY A 108 -1.02 19.70 -7.56
CA GLY A 108 -1.01 19.56 -6.09
C GLY A 108 0.10 20.40 -5.44
N LEU A 109 1.32 20.37 -6.01
CA LEU A 109 2.43 21.23 -5.57
C LEU A 109 2.10 22.73 -5.73
N PHE A 110 1.47 23.10 -6.85
CA PHE A 110 1.00 24.47 -7.07
C PHE A 110 -0.06 24.89 -6.06
N PHE A 111 -1.03 24.02 -5.74
CA PHE A 111 -2.02 24.31 -4.71
C PHE A 111 -1.37 24.43 -3.33
N GLY A 112 -0.45 23.55 -2.98
CA GLY A 112 0.34 23.64 -1.74
C GLY A 112 1.12 24.96 -1.65
N TYR A 113 1.82 25.36 -2.72
CA TYR A 113 2.46 26.66 -2.82
C TYR A 113 1.47 27.81 -2.57
N LYS A 114 0.30 27.79 -3.24
CA LYS A 114 -0.74 28.82 -3.05
C LYS A 114 -1.28 28.84 -1.63
N CYS A 115 -1.45 27.69 -0.97
CA CYS A 115 -1.83 27.62 0.45
C CYS A 115 -0.80 28.30 1.35
N LEU A 116 0.50 28.02 1.14
CA LEU A 116 1.58 28.61 1.92
C LEU A 116 1.66 30.15 1.73
N ARG A 117 1.31 30.66 0.54
CA ARG A 117 1.35 32.09 0.22
C ARG A 117 0.42 32.97 1.08
N PHE A 118 -0.55 32.37 1.79
CA PHE A 118 -1.37 33.11 2.76
C PHE A 118 -0.56 33.51 4.02
N PHE A 119 0.55 32.83 4.30
CA PHE A 119 1.24 32.94 5.60
C PHE A 119 2.74 33.20 5.48
N PHE A 120 3.36 32.88 4.35
CA PHE A 120 4.82 32.88 4.17
C PHE A 120 5.27 33.64 2.93
N SER A 121 6.54 34.06 2.93
CA SER A 121 7.16 34.71 1.77
C SER A 121 7.29 33.77 0.57
N PRO A 122 7.37 34.31 -0.66
CA PRO A 122 7.49 33.48 -1.88
C PRO A 122 8.63 32.48 -1.82
N LEU A 123 9.79 32.90 -1.35
CA LEU A 123 10.98 32.03 -1.26
C LEU A 123 10.77 30.88 -0.30
N VAL A 124 10.21 31.15 0.89
CA VAL A 124 9.87 30.06 1.85
C VAL A 124 8.88 29.08 1.24
N CYS A 125 7.86 29.56 0.51
CA CYS A 125 6.88 28.71 -0.14
C CYS A 125 7.52 27.80 -1.21
N ILE A 126 8.38 28.35 -2.08
CA ILE A 126 9.09 27.60 -3.12
C ILE A 126 9.99 26.54 -2.49
N LEU A 127 10.82 26.94 -1.51
CA LEU A 127 11.74 26.03 -0.84
C LEU A 127 10.98 24.91 -0.10
N SER A 128 9.89 25.24 0.61
CA SER A 128 9.08 24.24 1.32
C SER A 128 8.47 23.21 0.37
N THR A 129 7.96 23.66 -0.78
CA THR A 129 7.36 22.80 -1.79
C THR A 129 8.43 21.91 -2.45
N ALA A 130 9.62 22.47 -2.75
CA ALA A 130 10.74 21.70 -3.30
C ALA A 130 11.29 20.68 -2.29
N ILE A 131 11.46 21.08 -1.02
CA ILE A 131 11.90 20.17 0.06
C ILE A 131 10.87 19.06 0.28
N LEU A 132 9.57 19.36 0.24
CA LEU A 132 8.52 18.34 0.32
C LEU A 132 8.67 17.30 -0.79
N LEU A 133 8.80 17.74 -2.03
CA LEU A 133 8.94 16.86 -3.20
C LEU A 133 10.19 15.98 -3.09
N LEU A 134 11.35 16.60 -2.84
CA LEU A 134 12.64 15.89 -2.86
C LEU A 134 12.91 15.09 -1.57
N GLY A 135 12.34 15.52 -0.44
CA GLY A 135 12.56 14.93 0.87
C GLY A 135 11.48 13.93 1.31
N SER A 136 10.57 13.53 0.42
CA SER A 136 9.53 12.56 0.71
C SER A 136 9.28 11.57 -0.42
N ASN A 137 8.57 10.49 -0.12
CA ASN A 137 8.17 9.50 -1.11
C ASN A 137 7.19 10.02 -2.18
N LEU A 138 6.77 11.30 -2.08
CA LEU A 138 6.00 11.97 -3.13
C LEU A 138 6.75 12.00 -4.47
N LEU A 139 8.10 12.09 -4.44
CA LEU A 139 8.95 11.99 -5.64
C LEU A 139 8.77 10.64 -6.33
N TRP A 140 8.82 9.56 -5.56
CA TRP A 140 8.67 8.19 -6.06
C TRP A 140 7.31 7.97 -6.72
N PHE A 141 6.23 8.24 -5.98
CA PHE A 141 4.87 8.04 -6.49
C PHE A 141 4.46 9.06 -7.54
N GLY A 142 5.13 10.21 -7.60
CA GLY A 142 4.90 11.24 -8.61
C GLY A 142 5.42 10.89 -9.99
N PHE A 143 6.61 10.25 -10.05
CA PHE A 143 7.32 10.05 -11.33
C PHE A 143 7.65 8.59 -11.66
N LEU A 144 7.82 7.72 -10.66
CA LEU A 144 8.37 6.39 -10.87
C LEU A 144 7.33 5.28 -10.69
N GLN A 145 6.46 5.37 -9.70
CA GLN A 145 5.36 4.42 -9.47
C GLN A 145 4.01 5.09 -9.71
N VAL A 146 3.67 5.26 -10.98
CA VAL A 146 2.46 5.97 -11.42
C VAL A 146 1.23 5.05 -11.42
N GLY A 147 0.03 5.64 -11.52
CA GLY A 147 -1.24 4.90 -11.58
C GLY A 147 -1.84 4.59 -10.22
N MET A 148 -1.15 4.96 -9.14
CA MET A 148 -1.65 4.84 -7.77
C MET A 148 -2.53 6.04 -7.39
N ALA A 149 -3.47 5.84 -6.46
CA ALA A 149 -4.40 6.88 -6.03
C ALA A 149 -3.75 8.05 -5.25
N HIS A 150 -2.55 7.85 -4.69
CA HIS A 150 -1.97 8.74 -3.68
C HIS A 150 -1.65 10.15 -4.19
N VAL A 151 -1.11 10.28 -5.41
CA VAL A 151 -0.76 11.59 -5.99
C VAL A 151 -2.00 12.39 -6.43
N PRO A 152 -2.98 11.81 -7.14
CA PRO A 152 -4.25 12.47 -7.37
C PRO A 152 -4.98 12.88 -6.08
N GLN A 153 -4.92 12.06 -5.05
CA GLN A 153 -5.50 12.35 -3.74
C GLN A 153 -4.80 13.54 -3.07
N TYR A 154 -3.46 13.57 -3.10
CA TYR A 154 -2.66 14.73 -2.65
C TYR A 154 -3.11 16.02 -3.34
N MET A 155 -3.32 16.00 -4.65
CA MET A 155 -3.81 17.16 -5.43
C MET A 155 -5.19 17.62 -4.96
N LEU A 156 -6.14 16.69 -4.81
CA LEU A 156 -7.51 17.02 -4.41
C LEU A 156 -7.56 17.59 -2.98
N ILE A 157 -6.80 17.01 -2.05
CA ILE A 157 -6.73 17.49 -0.66
C ILE A 157 -6.05 18.88 -0.61
N ALA A 158 -4.98 19.10 -1.38
CA ALA A 158 -4.37 20.42 -1.49
C ALA A 158 -5.33 21.45 -2.09
N GLY A 159 -6.14 21.05 -3.07
CA GLY A 159 -7.21 21.85 -3.65
C GLY A 159 -8.30 22.20 -2.65
N LEU A 160 -8.79 21.21 -1.88
CA LEU A 160 -9.76 21.40 -0.81
C LEU A 160 -9.26 22.39 0.23
N LEU A 161 -8.00 22.25 0.66
CA LEU A 161 -7.35 23.15 1.60
C LEU A 161 -7.23 24.58 1.02
N LEU A 162 -6.86 24.71 -0.25
CA LEU A 162 -6.76 26.03 -0.91
C LEU A 162 -8.10 26.75 -0.98
N ILE A 163 -9.18 26.01 -1.34
CA ILE A 163 -10.54 26.58 -1.39
C ILE A 163 -10.97 27.00 0.03
N SER A 164 -10.70 26.19 1.04
CA SER A 164 -11.00 26.48 2.45
C SER A 164 -10.28 27.74 2.94
N LEU A 165 -8.99 27.88 2.66
CA LEU A 165 -8.19 29.06 3.02
C LEU A 165 -8.66 30.34 2.32
N LYS A 166 -9.02 30.25 1.03
CA LYS A 166 -9.59 31.40 0.29
C LYS A 166 -10.92 31.87 0.85
N ASN A 167 -11.70 30.99 1.47
CA ASN A 167 -13.01 31.29 2.04
C ASN A 167 -12.96 31.63 3.52
N ARG A 168 -11.81 31.62 4.15
CA ARG A 168 -11.65 31.88 5.58
C ARG A 168 -12.28 33.22 6.04
N GLY A 169 -12.36 34.21 5.15
CA GLY A 169 -13.03 35.48 5.39
C GLY A 169 -14.54 35.43 5.19
N GLU A 170 -14.99 34.82 4.10
CA GLU A 170 -16.39 34.74 3.70
C GLU A 170 -16.65 33.43 2.96
N TRP A 171 -17.57 32.63 3.47
CA TRP A 171 -17.95 31.33 2.89
C TRP A 171 -18.99 31.52 1.78
N LYS A 172 -18.54 31.66 0.53
CA LYS A 172 -19.41 31.80 -0.64
C LYS A 172 -20.09 30.48 -0.98
N ASP A 173 -21.37 30.50 -1.32
CA ASP A 173 -22.19 29.33 -1.64
C ASP A 173 -21.51 28.44 -2.69
N ARG A 174 -21.05 29.04 -3.80
CA ARG A 174 -20.34 28.32 -4.88
C ARG A 174 -19.13 27.53 -4.36
N ASN A 175 -18.40 28.09 -3.39
CA ASN A 175 -17.20 27.46 -2.90
C ASN A 175 -17.52 26.35 -1.91
N ILE A 176 -18.60 26.46 -1.13
CA ILE A 176 -19.12 25.38 -0.29
C ILE A 176 -19.53 24.20 -1.18
N LEU A 177 -20.28 24.43 -2.25
CA LEU A 177 -20.67 23.39 -3.19
C LEU A 177 -19.46 22.77 -3.91
N LEU A 178 -18.47 23.58 -4.31
CA LEU A 178 -17.24 23.07 -4.92
C LEU A 178 -16.44 22.19 -3.93
N MET A 179 -16.35 22.59 -2.65
CA MET A 179 -15.70 21.75 -1.62
C MET A 179 -16.45 20.44 -1.42
N SER A 180 -17.78 20.46 -1.46
CA SER A 180 -18.59 19.24 -1.39
C SER A 180 -18.32 18.30 -2.55
N PHE A 181 -18.22 18.81 -3.78
CA PHE A 181 -17.85 18.02 -4.97
C PHE A 181 -16.44 17.42 -4.84
N VAL A 182 -15.45 18.25 -4.45
CA VAL A 182 -14.06 17.79 -4.27
C VAL A 182 -13.98 16.75 -3.15
N LEU A 183 -14.71 16.93 -2.06
CA LEU A 183 -14.76 15.94 -0.98
C LEU A 183 -15.42 14.63 -1.44
N GLY A 184 -16.43 14.69 -2.29
CA GLY A 184 -17.03 13.52 -2.95
C GLY A 184 -16.02 12.75 -3.80
N LEU A 185 -15.20 13.46 -4.60
CA LEU A 185 -14.10 12.85 -5.36
C LEU A 185 -13.05 12.23 -4.44
N ILE A 186 -12.63 12.92 -3.39
CA ILE A 186 -11.70 12.40 -2.37
C ILE A 186 -12.25 11.10 -1.78
N THR A 187 -13.51 11.11 -1.39
CA THR A 187 -14.18 9.96 -0.74
C THR A 187 -14.31 8.77 -1.68
N ILE A 188 -14.68 8.99 -2.96
CA ILE A 188 -14.84 7.87 -3.88
C ILE A 188 -13.50 7.29 -4.34
N ILE A 189 -12.42 8.04 -4.35
CA ILE A 189 -11.10 7.48 -4.61
C ILE A 189 -10.64 6.64 -3.42
N ARG A 190 -10.88 7.13 -2.19
CA ARG A 190 -10.52 6.44 -0.96
C ARG A 190 -11.50 6.77 0.16
N PRO A 191 -12.42 5.86 0.52
CA PRO A 191 -13.51 6.16 1.47
C PRO A 191 -13.05 6.67 2.82
N THR A 192 -11.91 6.19 3.35
CA THR A 192 -11.33 6.65 4.61
C THR A 192 -10.95 8.14 4.62
N ASP A 193 -10.72 8.71 3.44
CA ASP A 193 -10.29 10.12 3.29
C ASP A 193 -11.44 11.12 3.41
N ILE A 194 -12.68 10.68 3.62
CA ILE A 194 -13.81 11.55 3.98
C ILE A 194 -13.48 12.42 5.19
N ILE A 195 -12.57 11.98 6.06
CA ILE A 195 -12.06 12.75 7.20
C ILE A 195 -11.45 14.10 6.79
N MET A 196 -10.99 14.25 5.54
CA MET A 196 -10.46 15.52 5.03
C MET A 196 -11.52 16.64 5.00
N GLY A 197 -12.81 16.30 5.11
CA GLY A 197 -13.90 17.26 5.36
C GLY A 197 -13.77 18.02 6.67
N VAL A 198 -12.98 17.54 7.62
CA VAL A 198 -12.62 18.25 8.86
C VAL A 198 -11.81 19.53 8.55
N ILE A 199 -11.10 19.63 7.42
CA ILE A 199 -10.33 20.83 7.02
C ILE A 199 -11.23 22.08 6.99
N PRO A 200 -12.26 22.15 6.13
CA PRO A 200 -13.14 23.32 6.10
C PRO A 200 -13.93 23.50 7.41
N LEU A 201 -14.36 22.41 8.05
CA LEU A 201 -15.10 22.49 9.33
C LEU A 201 -14.26 23.12 10.42
N THR A 202 -12.99 22.76 10.56
CA THR A 202 -12.07 23.34 11.54
C THR A 202 -11.91 24.85 11.33
N MET A 203 -11.80 25.30 10.08
CA MET A 203 -11.67 26.73 9.77
C MET A 203 -12.95 27.52 10.07
N ILE A 204 -14.13 26.93 9.83
CA ILE A 204 -15.42 27.51 10.21
C ILE A 204 -15.52 27.64 11.74
N VAL A 205 -15.27 26.54 12.46
CA VAL A 205 -15.41 26.49 13.93
C VAL A 205 -14.40 27.42 14.61
N SER A 206 -13.13 27.40 14.20
CA SER A 206 -12.08 28.23 14.81
C SER A 206 -12.43 29.72 14.79
N ARG A 207 -13.00 30.23 13.70
CA ARG A 207 -13.44 31.61 13.60
C ARG A 207 -14.75 31.87 14.32
N SER A 208 -15.70 30.94 14.28
CA SER A 208 -17.00 31.03 14.95
C SER A 208 -16.89 31.16 16.45
N ILE A 209 -15.84 30.64 17.07
CA ILE A 209 -15.56 30.80 18.52
C ILE A 209 -15.20 32.26 18.84
N SER A 210 -14.54 32.97 17.94
CA SER A 210 -14.05 34.32 18.17
C SER A 210 -15.02 35.42 17.74
N ASP A 211 -16.00 35.10 16.89
CA ASP A 211 -16.91 36.06 16.26
C ASP A 211 -18.34 35.45 16.20
N ILE A 212 -19.21 35.95 17.09
CA ILE A 212 -20.60 35.46 17.23
C ILE A 212 -21.42 35.81 15.99
N HIS A 213 -21.26 37.00 15.43
CA HIS A 213 -22.02 37.43 14.26
C HIS A 213 -21.61 36.56 13.02
N TYR A 214 -20.32 36.32 12.85
CA TYR A 214 -19.81 35.40 11.82
C TYR A 214 -20.40 34.00 12.01
N ARG A 215 -20.45 33.50 13.24
CA ARG A 215 -21.01 32.17 13.55
C ARG A 215 -22.46 32.03 13.09
N GLU A 216 -23.32 33.01 13.39
CA GLU A 216 -24.71 32.97 13.00
C GLU A 216 -24.89 32.99 11.49
N VAL A 217 -24.19 33.88 10.78
CA VAL A 217 -24.24 33.98 9.31
C VAL A 217 -23.78 32.69 8.64
N VAL A 218 -22.67 32.13 9.11
CA VAL A 218 -22.10 30.89 8.50
C VAL A 218 -22.96 29.69 8.82
N LEU A 219 -23.47 29.57 10.05
CA LEU A 219 -24.36 28.47 10.45
C LEU A 219 -25.64 28.45 9.60
N LEU A 220 -26.31 29.57 9.45
CA LEU A 220 -27.52 29.68 8.61
C LEU A 220 -27.21 29.34 7.16
N ARG A 221 -26.06 29.77 6.65
CA ARG A 221 -25.62 29.44 5.29
C ARG A 221 -25.34 27.95 5.10
N VAL A 222 -24.62 27.32 6.04
CA VAL A 222 -24.33 25.89 6.03
C VAL A 222 -25.62 25.08 6.10
N LEU A 223 -26.53 25.45 6.99
CA LEU A 223 -27.84 24.77 7.10
C LEU A 223 -28.66 24.89 5.80
N ARG A 224 -28.71 26.09 5.19
CA ARG A 224 -29.40 26.30 3.90
C ARG A 224 -28.79 25.44 2.77
N LEU A 225 -27.48 25.27 2.77
CA LEU A 225 -26.76 24.55 1.72
C LEU A 225 -26.57 23.06 2.05
N LEU A 226 -27.07 22.55 3.16
CA LEU A 226 -26.86 21.17 3.58
C LEU A 226 -27.32 20.17 2.52
N ILE A 227 -28.57 20.32 2.04
CA ILE A 227 -29.14 19.43 1.01
C ILE A 227 -28.43 19.62 -0.34
N PRO A 228 -28.23 20.84 -0.88
CA PRO A 228 -27.44 21.04 -2.10
C PRO A 228 -26.02 20.47 -2.00
N SER A 229 -25.35 20.65 -0.84
CA SER A 229 -24.01 20.11 -0.59
C SER A 229 -24.00 18.59 -0.60
N ALA A 230 -24.99 17.95 0.02
CA ALA A 230 -25.11 16.48 0.02
C ALA A 230 -25.35 15.94 -1.40
N ILE A 231 -26.21 16.60 -2.21
CA ILE A 231 -26.43 16.22 -3.60
C ILE A 231 -25.15 16.35 -4.41
N ILE A 232 -24.45 17.49 -4.30
CA ILE A 232 -23.21 17.75 -5.05
C ILE A 232 -22.07 16.79 -4.61
N PHE A 233 -21.99 16.45 -3.31
CA PHE A 233 -21.08 15.46 -2.78
C PHE A 233 -21.32 14.06 -3.39
N LEU A 234 -22.59 13.69 -3.58
CA LEU A 234 -22.96 12.38 -4.12
C LEU A 234 -22.70 12.25 -5.63
N ILE A 235 -22.63 13.34 -6.39
CA ILE A 235 -22.43 13.28 -7.86
C ILE A 235 -21.23 12.40 -8.25
N PRO A 236 -20.00 12.60 -7.74
CA PRO A 236 -18.88 11.75 -8.12
C PRO A 236 -18.95 10.33 -7.54
N ILE A 237 -19.83 10.08 -6.56
CA ILE A 237 -20.02 8.77 -5.94
C ILE A 237 -21.06 7.93 -6.70
N LEU A 238 -22.00 8.57 -7.38
CA LEU A 238 -23.07 7.90 -8.11
C LEU A 238 -22.59 6.78 -9.06
N PRO A 239 -21.53 6.96 -9.89
CA PRO A 239 -21.05 5.89 -10.76
C PRO A 239 -20.71 4.61 -10.01
N GLN A 240 -20.12 4.72 -8.80
CA GLN A 240 -19.80 3.57 -7.98
C GLN A 240 -21.05 2.91 -7.39
N LEU A 241 -21.99 3.71 -6.91
CA LEU A 241 -23.25 3.18 -6.38
C LEU A 241 -24.04 2.45 -7.50
N CYS A 242 -24.07 3.01 -8.70
CA CYS A 242 -24.67 2.35 -9.86
C CYS A 242 -23.94 1.05 -10.22
N TYR A 243 -22.61 1.06 -10.20
CA TYR A 243 -21.80 -0.14 -10.44
C TYR A 243 -22.14 -1.24 -9.43
N TRP A 244 -22.10 -0.95 -8.13
CA TRP A 244 -22.44 -1.94 -7.11
C TRP A 244 -23.88 -2.44 -7.26
N LYS A 245 -24.86 -1.53 -7.50
CA LYS A 245 -26.26 -1.92 -7.72
C LYS A 245 -26.43 -2.88 -8.88
N MET A 246 -25.72 -2.64 -9.99
CA MET A 246 -25.73 -3.52 -11.16
C MET A 246 -25.09 -4.88 -10.86
N MET A 247 -23.97 -4.88 -10.13
CA MET A 247 -23.16 -6.07 -9.92
C MET A 247 -23.72 -6.97 -8.80
N THR A 248 -24.18 -6.39 -7.71
CA THR A 248 -24.56 -7.13 -6.49
C THR A 248 -26.07 -7.09 -6.19
N GLY A 249 -26.77 -6.10 -6.69
CA GLY A 249 -28.16 -5.81 -6.31
C GLY A 249 -28.26 -4.78 -5.19
N ASP A 250 -27.16 -4.39 -4.54
CA ASP A 250 -27.11 -3.44 -3.43
C ASP A 250 -26.36 -2.16 -3.84
N PHE A 251 -26.74 -1.00 -3.28
CA PHE A 251 -26.06 0.27 -3.55
C PHE A 251 -24.71 0.39 -2.84
N VAL A 252 -24.50 -0.34 -1.74
CA VAL A 252 -23.24 -0.37 -1.00
C VAL A 252 -22.80 -1.81 -0.86
N PHE A 253 -21.56 -2.07 -1.22
CA PHE A 253 -20.96 -3.39 -1.15
C PHE A 253 -19.55 -3.31 -0.57
N ASP A 254 -19.24 -4.18 0.38
CA ASP A 254 -17.88 -4.31 0.92
C ASP A 254 -17.04 -5.18 -0.03
N SER A 255 -16.30 -4.53 -0.90
CA SER A 255 -15.40 -5.20 -1.84
C SER A 255 -14.09 -5.68 -1.21
N TYR A 256 -13.88 -5.39 0.08
CA TYR A 256 -12.72 -5.79 0.88
C TYR A 256 -13.08 -6.84 1.94
N ASP A 257 -14.13 -7.61 1.74
CA ASP A 257 -14.70 -8.59 2.68
C ASP A 257 -13.68 -9.50 3.38
N ARG A 258 -12.52 -9.73 2.73
CA ARG A 258 -11.42 -10.57 3.25
C ARG A 258 -10.40 -9.80 4.08
N TYR A 259 -10.48 -8.47 4.08
CA TYR A 259 -9.48 -7.60 4.67
C TYR A 259 -10.17 -6.61 5.60
N GLY A 260 -9.61 -6.37 6.76
CA GLY A 260 -10.26 -5.55 7.78
C GLY A 260 -9.32 -4.60 8.51
N PHE A 261 -9.92 -3.84 9.41
CA PHE A 261 -9.22 -2.96 10.32
C PHE A 261 -9.11 -3.62 11.70
N ASN A 262 -7.91 -3.67 12.23
CA ASN A 262 -7.67 -4.07 13.62
C ASN A 262 -7.76 -2.82 14.52
N TRP A 263 -8.98 -2.40 14.83
CA TRP A 263 -9.23 -1.20 15.62
C TRP A 263 -8.74 -1.31 17.06
N ALA A 264 -8.69 -2.52 17.62
CA ALA A 264 -8.25 -2.75 19.00
C ALA A 264 -6.72 -2.71 19.15
N ASP A 265 -5.98 -3.09 18.08
CA ASP A 265 -4.51 -3.15 18.09
C ASP A 265 -3.91 -2.52 16.82
N PRO A 266 -4.01 -1.20 16.63
CA PRO A 266 -3.42 -0.51 15.50
C PRO A 266 -1.90 -0.50 15.63
N GLN A 267 -1.20 -0.88 14.56
CA GLN A 267 0.26 -1.00 14.52
C GLN A 267 0.96 0.37 14.36
N ILE A 268 0.62 1.34 15.20
CA ILE A 268 1.04 2.75 15.07
C ILE A 268 2.56 2.90 15.16
N ILE A 269 3.20 2.31 16.17
CA ILE A 269 4.65 2.45 16.35
C ILE A 269 5.42 1.80 15.21
N ALA A 270 5.01 0.59 14.81
CA ALA A 270 5.59 -0.10 13.67
C ALA A 270 5.38 0.68 12.36
N GLY A 271 4.18 1.23 12.15
CA GLY A 271 3.87 2.05 10.97
C GLY A 271 4.59 3.39 10.93
N LEU A 272 4.88 4.00 12.06
CA LEU A 272 5.63 5.27 12.12
C LEU A 272 7.14 5.06 12.00
N PHE A 273 7.70 4.11 12.75
CA PHE A 273 9.14 3.94 12.91
C PHE A 273 9.67 2.61 12.38
N GLY A 274 8.84 1.64 12.04
CA GLY A 274 9.24 0.31 11.63
C GLY A 274 10.13 0.28 10.40
N ALA A 275 10.94 -0.76 10.27
CA ALA A 275 11.78 -1.01 9.11
C ALA A 275 10.94 -1.37 7.86
N LYS A 276 9.73 -1.93 8.05
CA LYS A 276 8.77 -2.20 6.98
C LYS A 276 7.96 -0.93 6.69
N ASN A 277 8.38 -0.15 5.71
CA ASN A 277 7.69 1.05 5.21
C ASN A 277 7.33 2.12 6.26
N GLY A 278 8.01 2.17 7.41
CA GLY A 278 7.73 3.14 8.46
C GLY A 278 7.80 4.59 7.97
N TRP A 279 6.79 5.40 8.28
CA TRP A 279 6.67 6.76 7.74
C TRP A 279 7.89 7.62 8.05
N PHE A 280 8.26 7.73 9.33
CA PHE A 280 9.40 8.55 9.75
C PHE A 280 10.76 7.87 9.48
N ALA A 281 10.79 6.53 9.44
CA ALA A 281 12.00 5.80 9.11
C ALA A 281 12.46 6.05 7.66
N TYR A 282 11.53 6.13 6.73
CA TYR A 282 11.81 6.36 5.30
C TYR A 282 11.67 7.83 4.88
N THR A 283 10.95 8.63 5.65
CA THR A 283 10.72 10.06 5.38
C THR A 283 10.94 10.89 6.65
N PRO A 284 12.19 10.99 7.15
CA PRO A 284 12.50 11.69 8.40
C PRO A 284 12.13 13.18 8.37
N LEU A 285 12.02 13.78 7.18
CA LEU A 285 11.49 15.12 6.97
C LEU A 285 10.14 15.33 7.67
N MET A 286 9.26 14.33 7.66
CA MET A 286 7.91 14.46 8.22
C MET A 286 7.92 14.53 9.75
N LEU A 287 8.85 13.85 10.40
CA LEU A 287 9.03 14.00 11.85
C LEU A 287 9.46 15.43 12.20
N LEU A 288 10.42 16.00 11.47
CA LEU A 288 10.85 17.38 11.67
C LEU A 288 9.70 18.38 11.40
N ALA A 289 8.89 18.12 10.37
CA ALA A 289 7.77 18.98 10.00
C ALA A 289 6.64 19.00 11.05
N THR A 290 6.60 18.10 12.03
CA THR A 290 5.64 18.18 13.15
C THR A 290 5.97 19.29 14.16
N LEU A 291 7.27 19.61 14.34
CA LEU A 291 7.76 20.52 15.38
C LEU A 291 7.15 21.93 15.32
N PRO A 292 7.00 22.59 14.14
CA PRO A 292 6.41 23.93 14.06
C PRO A 292 4.95 24.01 14.46
N PHE A 293 4.19 22.93 14.36
CA PHE A 293 2.82 22.89 14.86
C PHE A 293 2.77 22.93 16.40
N VAL A 294 3.67 22.22 17.07
CA VAL A 294 3.81 22.23 18.52
C VAL A 294 4.41 23.56 19.01
N THR A 295 5.46 24.06 18.35
CA THR A 295 6.14 25.31 18.71
C THR A 295 5.42 26.58 18.23
N GLN A 296 4.20 26.44 17.73
CA GLN A 296 3.32 27.54 17.30
C GLN A 296 3.89 28.44 16.20
N ARG A 297 4.73 27.88 15.30
CA ARG A 297 5.28 28.58 14.12
C ARG A 297 4.41 28.48 12.89
N VAL A 298 3.29 27.76 13.01
CA VAL A 298 2.26 27.62 11.99
C VAL A 298 0.99 28.35 12.47
N ASP A 299 0.21 28.86 11.53
CA ASP A 299 -1.06 29.51 11.80
C ASP A 299 -1.98 28.67 12.70
N ARG A 300 -2.79 29.34 13.53
CA ARG A 300 -3.65 28.69 14.53
C ARG A 300 -4.62 27.67 13.90
N ASP A 301 -5.28 28.04 12.81
CA ASP A 301 -6.27 27.16 12.19
C ASP A 301 -5.59 25.92 11.58
N MET A 302 -4.42 26.11 10.96
CA MET A 302 -3.61 25.00 10.45
C MET A 302 -3.09 24.09 11.56
N ARG A 303 -2.82 24.62 12.75
CA ARG A 303 -2.48 23.79 13.92
C ARG A 303 -3.68 22.94 14.37
N TRP A 304 -4.88 23.50 14.41
CA TRP A 304 -6.08 22.71 14.70
C TRP A 304 -6.34 21.63 13.65
N VAL A 305 -6.20 21.96 12.37
CA VAL A 305 -6.29 20.97 11.28
C VAL A 305 -5.28 19.83 11.50
N PHE A 306 -4.03 20.16 11.83
CA PHE A 306 -3.00 19.18 12.13
C PHE A 306 -3.37 18.28 13.32
N PHE A 307 -3.71 18.87 14.48
CA PHE A 307 -3.98 18.10 15.70
C PHE A 307 -5.26 17.26 15.63
N LEU A 308 -6.21 17.63 14.78
CA LEU A 308 -7.44 16.86 14.58
C LEU A 308 -7.25 15.75 13.53
N ILE A 309 -6.66 16.08 12.38
CA ILE A 309 -6.63 15.13 11.26
C ILE A 309 -5.48 14.15 11.40
N VAL A 310 -4.27 14.62 11.69
CA VAL A 310 -3.07 13.76 11.62
C VAL A 310 -3.13 12.57 12.58
N PRO A 311 -3.49 12.72 13.87
CA PRO A 311 -3.59 11.57 14.76
C PRO A 311 -4.67 10.57 14.36
N ILE A 312 -5.86 11.06 13.96
CA ILE A 312 -6.95 10.18 13.53
C ILE A 312 -6.57 9.44 12.24
N TYR A 313 -5.93 10.14 11.29
CA TYR A 313 -5.48 9.53 10.06
C TYR A 313 -4.40 8.46 10.27
N ILE A 314 -3.45 8.71 11.18
CA ILE A 314 -2.44 7.74 11.62
C ILE A 314 -3.12 6.50 12.20
N TYR A 315 -4.09 6.70 13.11
CA TYR A 315 -4.84 5.60 13.72
C TYR A 315 -5.56 4.75 12.67
N ILE A 316 -6.35 5.36 11.78
CA ILE A 316 -7.08 4.66 10.71
C ILE A 316 -6.10 3.91 9.80
N THR A 317 -5.01 4.58 9.37
CA THR A 317 -4.05 3.98 8.44
C THR A 317 -3.36 2.75 9.02
N TYR A 318 -2.95 2.81 10.29
CA TYR A 318 -2.21 1.71 10.92
C TYR A 318 -3.10 0.72 11.68
N ALA A 319 -4.40 0.93 11.72
CA ALA A 319 -5.39 -0.09 12.05
C ALA A 319 -5.65 -1.07 10.88
N TRP A 320 -5.27 -0.72 9.65
CA TRP A 320 -5.39 -1.62 8.51
C TRP A 320 -4.53 -2.86 8.70
N TYR A 321 -5.06 -4.08 8.40
CA TYR A 321 -4.40 -5.37 8.64
C TYR A 321 -2.96 -5.42 8.10
N ASN A 322 -2.73 -4.80 6.94
CA ASN A 322 -1.40 -4.67 6.34
C ASN A 322 -0.90 -3.22 6.52
N TYR A 323 -0.46 -2.90 7.73
CA TYR A 323 -0.03 -1.56 8.13
C TYR A 323 1.14 -0.99 7.32
N TYR A 324 1.96 -1.85 6.70
CA TYR A 324 3.13 -1.44 5.93
C TYR A 324 2.87 -1.27 4.42
N TYR A 325 1.66 -1.56 3.94
CA TYR A 325 1.23 -1.31 2.55
C TYR A 325 2.24 -1.78 1.50
N ILE A 326 2.17 -3.04 1.12
CA ILE A 326 3.06 -3.74 0.17
C ILE A 326 3.26 -2.96 -1.15
N ASN A 327 4.40 -3.18 -1.81
CA ASN A 327 4.75 -2.64 -3.13
C ASN A 327 4.93 -1.12 -3.21
N GLY A 328 5.74 -0.56 -2.33
CA GLY A 328 6.15 0.83 -2.38
C GLY A 328 7.36 1.09 -1.50
N PHE A 329 7.73 2.34 -1.24
CA PHE A 329 8.61 2.64 -0.13
C PHE A 329 8.08 3.79 0.72
N GLY A 330 8.30 3.67 2.01
CA GLY A 330 7.69 4.52 3.00
C GLY A 330 6.17 4.33 3.07
N SER A 331 5.53 4.91 4.07
CA SER A 331 4.08 4.79 4.24
C SER A 331 3.34 5.60 3.17
N ARG A 332 2.99 4.96 2.06
CA ARG A 332 2.34 5.60 0.89
C ARG A 332 1.02 6.32 1.22
N PRO A 333 0.16 5.85 2.14
CA PRO A 333 -1.07 6.58 2.48
C PRO A 333 -0.80 7.94 3.14
N MET A 334 0.34 8.12 3.82
CA MET A 334 0.69 9.37 4.48
C MET A 334 0.92 10.54 3.52
N ILE A 335 1.06 10.29 2.21
CA ILE A 335 1.10 11.32 1.16
C ILE A 335 -0.15 12.21 1.22
N HIS A 336 -1.28 11.68 1.67
CA HIS A 336 -2.53 12.44 1.81
C HIS A 336 -2.46 13.53 2.89
N LEU A 337 -1.53 13.42 3.85
CA LEU A 337 -1.27 14.43 4.87
C LEU A 337 -0.30 15.54 4.40
N TYR A 338 0.40 15.35 3.29
CA TYR A 338 1.44 16.30 2.86
C TYR A 338 0.95 17.71 2.55
N PRO A 339 -0.31 17.94 2.10
CA PRO A 339 -0.86 19.29 2.00
C PRO A 339 -0.91 20.04 3.36
N ILE A 340 -0.97 19.30 4.47
CA ILE A 340 -0.92 19.85 5.84
C ILE A 340 0.55 19.95 6.29
N MET A 341 1.34 18.89 6.09
CA MET A 341 2.72 18.79 6.57
C MET A 341 3.66 19.85 5.96
N VAL A 342 3.37 20.33 4.74
CA VAL A 342 4.18 21.38 4.08
C VAL A 342 4.21 22.69 4.88
N PHE A 343 3.18 22.99 5.68
CA PHE A 343 3.16 24.14 6.59
C PHE A 343 4.20 24.01 7.71
N GLY A 344 4.42 22.80 8.19
CA GLY A 344 5.50 22.51 9.12
C GLY A 344 6.88 22.79 8.52
N ILE A 345 7.12 22.36 7.27
CA ILE A 345 8.37 22.66 6.57
C ILE A 345 8.57 24.19 6.44
N ALA A 346 7.53 24.92 6.07
CA ALA A 346 7.58 26.39 5.99
C ALA A 346 7.82 27.04 7.36
N GLY A 347 7.22 26.50 8.42
CA GLY A 347 7.46 26.91 9.80
C GLY A 347 8.92 26.70 10.24
N LEU A 348 9.55 25.57 9.84
CA LEU A 348 10.98 25.32 10.08
C LEU A 348 11.86 26.39 9.39
N LEU A 349 11.59 26.71 8.14
CA LEU A 349 12.35 27.72 7.39
C LEU A 349 12.16 29.16 7.92
N SER A 350 11.16 29.38 8.78
CA SER A 350 10.82 30.69 9.34
C SER A 350 11.56 31.02 10.66
N TYR A 351 12.39 30.11 11.19
CA TYR A 351 13.20 30.41 12.38
C TYR A 351 14.24 31.50 12.08
N ARG A 352 14.42 32.46 13.02
CA ARG A 352 15.29 33.64 12.81
C ARG A 352 16.68 33.48 13.43
N LYS A 353 16.84 32.71 14.52
CA LYS A 353 18.14 32.54 15.18
C LYS A 353 19.09 31.79 14.26
N TRP A 354 20.29 32.34 14.03
CA TRP A 354 21.26 31.85 13.05
C TRP A 354 21.67 30.37 13.29
N TRP A 355 21.93 29.98 14.54
CA TRP A 355 22.32 28.63 14.87
C TRP A 355 21.18 27.62 14.63
N LEU A 356 19.90 28.02 14.88
CA LEU A 356 18.75 27.21 14.53
C LEU A 356 18.62 27.05 13.01
N ARG A 357 18.91 28.11 12.23
CA ARG A 357 18.89 28.02 10.76
C ARG A 357 19.92 27.02 10.24
N ILE A 358 21.12 27.01 10.82
CA ILE A 358 22.15 26.01 10.46
C ILE A 358 21.67 24.60 10.83
N LEU A 359 21.22 24.39 12.06
CA LEU A 359 20.74 23.10 12.53
C LEU A 359 19.57 22.59 11.70
N ILE A 360 18.55 23.43 11.47
CA ILE A 360 17.38 23.08 10.66
C ILE A 360 17.79 22.86 9.20
N GLY A 361 18.59 23.75 8.63
CA GLY A 361 19.06 23.63 7.25
C GLY A 361 19.82 22.32 7.00
N SER A 362 20.77 21.97 7.89
CA SER A 362 21.49 20.69 7.79
C SER A 362 20.57 19.48 7.98
N SER A 363 19.59 19.54 8.90
CA SER A 363 18.62 18.48 9.09
C SER A 363 17.68 18.30 7.88
N LEU A 364 17.25 19.38 7.25
CA LEU A 364 16.45 19.35 6.03
C LEU A 364 17.25 18.77 4.84
N ILE A 365 18.51 19.23 4.67
CA ILE A 365 19.40 18.67 3.63
C ILE A 365 19.63 17.18 3.87
N PHE A 366 19.92 16.78 5.11
CA PHE A 366 20.07 15.36 5.47
C PHE A 366 18.82 14.56 5.11
N SER A 367 17.62 15.04 5.46
CA SER A 367 16.35 14.36 5.16
C SER A 367 16.12 14.22 3.66
N VAL A 368 16.45 15.25 2.86
CA VAL A 368 16.39 15.17 1.39
C VAL A 368 17.37 14.12 0.86
N LEU A 369 18.62 14.14 1.32
CA LEU A 369 19.63 13.16 0.89
C LEU A 369 19.24 11.73 1.23
N VAL A 370 18.68 11.48 2.42
CA VAL A 370 18.17 10.18 2.84
C VAL A 370 17.05 9.71 1.91
N ASN A 371 16.07 10.58 1.60
CA ASN A 371 14.97 10.21 0.71
C ASN A 371 15.45 9.95 -0.73
N LEU A 372 16.38 10.76 -1.25
CA LEU A 372 16.96 10.54 -2.57
C LEU A 372 17.76 9.21 -2.62
N LEU A 373 18.49 8.88 -1.56
CA LEU A 373 19.19 7.60 -1.44
C LEU A 373 18.21 6.42 -1.47
N PHE A 374 17.12 6.49 -0.69
CA PHE A 374 16.09 5.46 -0.69
C PHE A 374 15.37 5.37 -2.04
N THR A 375 15.04 6.50 -2.67
CA THR A 375 14.46 6.54 -4.02
C THR A 375 15.38 5.85 -5.04
N HIS A 376 16.69 6.15 -5.00
CA HIS A 376 17.68 5.50 -5.87
C HIS A 376 17.78 3.99 -5.60
N LYS A 377 17.75 3.57 -4.33
CA LYS A 377 17.78 2.14 -3.97
C LYS A 377 16.52 1.42 -4.41
N GLN A 378 15.34 2.02 -4.22
CA GLN A 378 14.07 1.46 -4.66
C GLN A 378 14.03 1.31 -6.20
N HIS A 379 14.49 2.34 -6.93
CA HIS A 379 14.55 2.29 -8.40
C HIS A 379 15.44 1.15 -8.93
N ASN A 380 16.49 0.83 -8.21
CA ASN A 380 17.42 -0.25 -8.57
C ASN A 380 17.07 -1.62 -7.93
N GLY A 381 15.87 -1.78 -7.38
CA GLY A 381 15.44 -3.03 -6.75
C GLY A 381 16.26 -3.45 -5.53
N ARG A 382 16.85 -2.51 -4.79
CA ARG A 382 17.76 -2.78 -3.66
C ARG A 382 17.18 -2.38 -2.32
N LEU A 383 16.01 -1.80 -2.31
CA LEU A 383 15.26 -1.45 -1.13
C LEU A 383 14.07 -2.41 -1.02
N HIS A 384 14.18 -3.42 -0.19
CA HIS A 384 13.13 -4.39 0.05
C HIS A 384 12.24 -3.91 1.22
N SER A 385 11.58 -2.77 1.04
CA SER A 385 10.90 -2.08 2.13
C SER A 385 9.76 -2.88 2.77
N ASP A 386 9.17 -3.83 2.03
CA ASP A 386 8.11 -4.72 2.52
C ASP A 386 8.65 -5.86 3.41
N GLU A 387 9.91 -6.22 3.19
CA GLU A 387 10.59 -7.34 3.85
C GLU A 387 11.76 -6.86 4.72
N SER A 388 11.93 -5.56 4.86
CA SER A 388 13.08 -4.92 5.49
C SER A 388 13.08 -5.09 7.00
N THR A 389 14.29 -5.21 7.55
CA THR A 389 14.56 -5.11 8.98
C THR A 389 15.53 -3.99 9.25
N TYR A 390 15.67 -3.55 10.49
CA TYR A 390 16.68 -2.57 10.86
C TYR A 390 18.10 -3.09 10.61
N ALA A 391 18.33 -4.40 10.82
CA ALA A 391 19.61 -5.05 10.53
C ALA A 391 19.93 -5.01 9.04
N PHE A 392 18.96 -5.34 8.19
CA PHE A 392 19.08 -5.25 6.74
C PHE A 392 19.36 -3.81 6.28
N ASN A 393 18.56 -2.84 6.71
CA ASN A 393 18.74 -1.44 6.34
C ASN A 393 20.11 -0.92 6.76
N LYS A 394 20.57 -1.21 8.00
CA LYS A 394 21.87 -0.83 8.51
C LYS A 394 23.01 -1.43 7.68
N ALA A 395 22.92 -2.71 7.34
CA ALA A 395 23.95 -3.42 6.59
C ALA A 395 24.05 -2.96 5.13
N THR A 396 22.90 -2.55 4.53
CA THR A 396 22.81 -2.36 3.07
C THR A 396 22.71 -0.91 2.63
N ILE A 397 22.44 0.05 3.54
CA ILE A 397 22.09 1.43 3.16
C ILE A 397 23.11 2.10 2.22
N PHE A 398 24.40 1.82 2.40
CA PHE A 398 25.48 2.37 1.55
C PHE A 398 26.06 1.34 0.56
N LYS A 399 25.55 0.10 0.54
CA LYS A 399 26.04 -0.90 -0.41
C LYS A 399 25.53 -0.62 -1.82
N LYS A 400 26.43 -0.72 -2.79
CA LYS A 400 26.09 -0.63 -4.21
C LYS A 400 25.42 -1.91 -4.73
N TYR A 401 25.76 -3.06 -4.16
CA TYR A 401 25.21 -4.38 -4.51
C TYR A 401 24.83 -5.10 -3.21
N LEU A 402 23.72 -5.85 -3.25
CA LEU A 402 23.34 -6.74 -2.15
C LEU A 402 24.17 -8.00 -2.20
N ASP A 403 24.54 -8.49 -1.04
CA ASP A 403 25.24 -9.76 -0.84
C ASP A 403 24.20 -10.80 -0.36
N TYR A 404 24.43 -12.11 -0.58
CA TYR A 404 23.50 -13.15 -0.11
C TYR A 404 23.33 -13.09 1.43
N LYS A 405 24.35 -12.69 2.16
CA LYS A 405 24.30 -12.50 3.61
C LYS A 405 23.34 -11.39 4.02
N ASP A 406 23.15 -10.40 3.18
CA ASP A 406 22.21 -9.32 3.41
C ASP A 406 20.77 -9.83 3.37
N LEU A 407 20.48 -10.76 2.46
CA LEU A 407 19.14 -11.33 2.29
C LEU A 407 18.69 -12.13 3.53
N PHE A 408 19.64 -12.71 4.29
CA PHE A 408 19.31 -13.36 5.57
C PHE A 408 18.84 -12.36 6.64
N LEU A 409 19.14 -11.08 6.46
CA LEU A 409 18.69 -10.02 7.35
C LEU A 409 17.30 -9.49 7.00
N MET A 410 16.76 -9.86 5.84
CA MET A 410 15.38 -9.55 5.46
C MET A 410 14.41 -10.48 6.18
N ASN A 411 13.14 -10.11 6.21
CA ASN A 411 12.10 -10.86 6.90
C ASN A 411 12.61 -11.23 8.30
N GLY A 412 12.92 -10.17 9.04
CA GLY A 412 13.46 -10.32 10.37
C GLY A 412 12.67 -11.35 11.13
N PRO A 413 13.34 -12.14 11.93
CA PRO A 413 12.68 -13.11 12.72
C PRO A 413 11.59 -12.35 13.50
N LEU A 414 10.42 -12.78 13.43
CA LEU A 414 9.81 -13.12 14.67
C LEU A 414 10.92 -13.82 15.41
N GLU A 415 11.44 -13.25 16.48
CA GLU A 415 12.71 -13.61 17.13
C GLU A 415 12.90 -15.12 17.09
N GLN A 416 14.00 -15.59 16.47
CA GLN A 416 14.24 -17.03 16.47
C GLN A 416 14.36 -17.43 17.93
N PRO A 417 13.48 -18.28 18.45
CA PRO A 417 13.55 -18.69 19.83
C PRO A 417 14.92 -19.29 20.11
N SER A 418 15.40 -19.10 21.31
CA SER A 418 16.65 -19.69 21.78
C SER A 418 16.70 -21.19 21.42
N THR A 419 17.87 -21.72 21.16
CA THR A 419 18.10 -23.13 20.80
C THR A 419 17.41 -24.13 21.76
N GLU A 420 17.07 -23.72 22.98
CA GLU A 420 16.34 -24.51 23.97
C GLU A 420 14.86 -24.70 23.62
N VAL A 421 14.17 -23.68 23.09
CA VAL A 421 12.75 -23.76 22.71
C VAL A 421 12.55 -24.70 21.52
N ARG A 422 13.55 -24.88 20.66
CA ARG A 422 13.47 -25.78 19.50
C ARG A 422 13.35 -27.28 19.89
N LYS A 423 13.65 -27.66 21.12
CA LYS A 423 13.66 -29.08 21.56
C LYS A 423 12.28 -29.63 21.95
N PHE A 424 11.28 -28.78 22.16
CA PHE A 424 9.99 -29.19 22.73
C PHE A 424 8.80 -28.75 21.86
N CYS A 425 8.90 -28.93 20.55
CA CYS A 425 7.79 -28.67 19.64
C CYS A 425 7.03 -29.96 19.33
N SER A 426 5.70 -29.88 19.35
CA SER A 426 4.80 -30.93 18.91
C SER A 426 4.03 -30.48 17.67
N THR A 427 4.06 -31.28 16.60
CA THR A 427 3.30 -31.01 15.37
C THR A 427 1.81 -31.18 15.66
N VAL A 428 1.02 -30.13 15.35
CA VAL A 428 -0.44 -30.13 15.51
C VAL A 428 -1.15 -30.30 14.17
N GLN A 429 -0.50 -29.90 13.07
CA GLN A 429 -1.02 -30.10 11.72
C GLN A 429 0.14 -30.28 10.74
N SER A 430 -0.01 -31.22 9.81
CA SER A 430 0.93 -31.41 8.70
C SER A 430 0.20 -31.60 7.37
N LEU A 431 0.87 -31.26 6.28
CA LEU A 431 0.42 -31.56 4.94
C LEU A 431 0.70 -33.03 4.64
N ASP A 432 -0.36 -33.84 4.59
CA ASP A 432 -0.22 -35.27 4.42
C ASP A 432 -0.07 -35.66 2.94
N ILE A 433 1.09 -35.33 2.37
CA ILE A 433 1.42 -35.64 0.96
C ILE A 433 1.44 -37.17 0.73
N GLN A 434 1.69 -37.98 1.75
CA GLN A 434 1.78 -39.42 1.62
C GLN A 434 0.43 -40.07 1.23
N TYR A 435 -0.68 -39.44 1.61
CA TYR A 435 -2.05 -39.94 1.33
C TYR A 435 -2.74 -39.18 0.19
N MET A 436 -2.10 -38.15 -0.38
CA MET A 436 -2.68 -37.47 -1.54
C MET A 436 -2.60 -38.33 -2.81
N GLN A 437 -3.75 -38.56 -3.43
CA GLN A 437 -3.87 -39.11 -4.77
C GLN A 437 -4.12 -37.98 -5.77
N ASN A 438 -3.08 -37.34 -6.24
CA ASN A 438 -3.19 -36.27 -7.24
C ASN A 438 -2.02 -36.38 -8.22
N ASP A 439 -2.27 -36.10 -9.50
CA ASP A 439 -1.25 -36.13 -10.58
C ASP A 439 -0.07 -35.17 -10.34
N ALA A 440 -0.21 -34.22 -9.39
CA ALA A 440 0.86 -33.33 -8.96
C ALA A 440 1.80 -33.96 -7.91
N VAL A 441 1.51 -35.15 -7.39
CA VAL A 441 2.35 -35.84 -6.39
C VAL A 441 3.32 -36.77 -7.12
N LEU A 442 4.60 -36.49 -6.96
CA LEU A 442 5.68 -37.30 -7.53
C LEU A 442 6.47 -38.01 -6.42
N TYR A 443 7.29 -38.98 -6.82
CA TYR A 443 8.12 -39.74 -5.90
C TYR A 443 9.60 -39.64 -6.26
N ASP A 444 10.41 -39.17 -5.30
CA ASP A 444 11.86 -39.16 -5.39
C ASP A 444 12.40 -40.54 -4.95
N SER A 445 12.82 -41.35 -5.91
CA SER A 445 13.33 -42.71 -5.68
C SER A 445 14.68 -42.73 -4.94
N ILE A 446 15.49 -41.67 -5.06
CA ILE A 446 16.82 -41.57 -4.45
C ILE A 446 16.65 -41.24 -2.95
N GLN A 447 15.83 -40.28 -2.63
CA GLN A 447 15.62 -39.84 -1.25
C GLN A 447 14.38 -40.47 -0.59
N LYS A 448 13.67 -41.33 -1.32
CA LYS A 448 12.48 -42.07 -0.85
C LYS A 448 11.38 -41.17 -0.30
N LYS A 449 11.14 -40.01 -0.95
CA LYS A 449 10.13 -39.03 -0.52
C LYS A 449 9.08 -38.80 -1.59
N LYS A 450 7.82 -38.64 -1.18
CA LYS A 450 6.77 -38.07 -2.02
C LYS A 450 6.80 -36.55 -1.90
N TYR A 451 6.49 -35.86 -2.98
CA TYR A 451 6.48 -34.40 -3.02
C TYR A 451 5.45 -33.86 -3.99
N LEU A 452 4.99 -32.63 -3.74
CA LEU A 452 4.16 -31.84 -4.64
C LEU A 452 5.07 -31.03 -5.55
N GLN A 453 4.94 -31.22 -6.85
CA GLN A 453 5.65 -30.41 -7.83
C GLN A 453 4.81 -29.21 -8.25
N ASN A 454 5.34 -28.01 -8.09
CA ASN A 454 4.78 -26.81 -8.70
C ASN A 454 5.49 -26.52 -10.01
N LYS A 455 4.75 -26.60 -11.12
CA LYS A 455 5.27 -26.27 -12.45
C LYS A 455 5.49 -24.76 -12.59
N SER A 456 6.45 -24.38 -13.42
CA SER A 456 6.89 -22.99 -13.60
C SER A 456 5.81 -22.01 -14.10
N ASP A 457 4.71 -22.49 -14.62
CA ASP A 457 3.59 -21.71 -15.14
C ASP A 457 2.49 -21.42 -14.10
N SER A 458 2.61 -21.97 -12.88
CA SER A 458 1.63 -21.83 -11.82
C SER A 458 2.08 -20.81 -10.77
N THR A 459 1.39 -19.67 -10.72
CA THR A 459 1.59 -18.62 -9.69
C THR A 459 0.76 -18.85 -8.43
N PHE A 460 0.03 -19.96 -8.33
CA PHE A 460 -0.92 -20.18 -7.26
C PHE A 460 -0.31 -20.73 -5.97
N PRO A 461 -0.93 -20.45 -4.80
CA PRO A 461 -0.60 -21.16 -3.57
C PRO A 461 -0.74 -22.66 -3.74
N TYR A 462 0.27 -23.41 -3.35
CA TYR A 462 0.24 -24.86 -3.32
C TYR A 462 0.69 -25.40 -1.96
N GLY A 463 0.15 -26.51 -1.58
CA GLY A 463 0.32 -27.04 -0.25
C GLY A 463 -0.21 -26.05 0.80
N SER A 464 -1.26 -26.39 1.53
CA SER A 464 -1.76 -25.55 2.62
C SER A 464 -2.12 -26.39 3.83
N VAL A 465 -1.81 -25.85 5.02
CA VAL A 465 -2.21 -26.43 6.30
C VAL A 465 -2.98 -25.39 7.10
N GLN A 466 -3.95 -25.81 7.89
CA GLN A 466 -4.75 -24.93 8.74
C GLN A 466 -4.91 -25.53 10.13
N HIS A 467 -4.84 -24.69 11.15
CA HIS A 467 -5.08 -25.05 12.53
C HIS A 467 -5.92 -24.00 13.24
N ILE A 468 -6.84 -24.41 14.09
CA ILE A 468 -7.65 -23.50 14.93
C ILE A 468 -7.13 -23.64 16.36
N LEU A 469 -6.69 -22.52 16.92
CA LEU A 469 -6.08 -22.49 18.24
C LEU A 469 -7.13 -22.54 19.36
N ASP A 470 -6.90 -23.43 20.32
CA ASP A 470 -7.69 -23.51 21.53
C ASP A 470 -7.05 -22.77 22.72
N ALA A 471 -7.83 -22.58 23.79
CA ALA A 471 -7.39 -21.87 24.98
C ALA A 471 -6.24 -22.57 25.74
N ARG A 472 -6.13 -23.89 25.61
CA ARG A 472 -5.08 -24.69 26.27
C ARG A 472 -3.76 -24.53 25.50
N GLU A 473 -3.82 -24.56 24.18
CA GLU A 473 -2.66 -24.41 23.31
C GLU A 473 -1.98 -23.04 23.52
N ILE A 474 -2.79 -21.96 23.51
CA ILE A 474 -2.27 -20.58 23.73
C ILE A 474 -1.61 -20.44 25.10
N ARG A 475 -2.22 -21.01 26.16
CA ARG A 475 -1.69 -20.89 27.52
C ARG A 475 -0.46 -21.77 27.79
N SER A 476 -0.32 -22.89 27.09
CA SER A 476 0.71 -23.91 27.38
C SER A 476 1.95 -23.81 26.48
N HIS A 477 1.90 -22.99 25.42
CA HIS A 477 2.98 -22.85 24.46
C HIS A 477 3.45 -21.40 24.34
N LYS A 478 4.72 -21.19 24.00
CA LYS A 478 5.34 -19.87 23.86
C LYS A 478 5.43 -19.42 22.40
N THR A 479 5.54 -20.38 21.51
CA THR A 479 5.81 -20.11 20.09
C THR A 479 5.09 -21.14 19.22
N MET A 480 4.53 -20.66 18.11
CA MET A 480 4.11 -21.51 16.99
C MET A 480 5.26 -21.57 15.98
N LYS A 481 5.56 -22.77 15.51
CA LYS A 481 6.55 -23.00 14.44
C LYS A 481 5.84 -23.47 13.19
N VAL A 482 6.09 -22.82 12.05
CA VAL A 482 5.68 -23.28 10.73
C VAL A 482 6.93 -23.70 9.97
N SER A 483 6.94 -24.92 9.44
CA SER A 483 8.10 -25.48 8.77
C SER A 483 7.72 -25.94 7.37
N ALA A 484 8.60 -25.73 6.40
CA ALA A 484 8.48 -26.26 5.05
C ALA A 484 9.77 -26.97 4.63
N GLU A 485 9.65 -28.15 4.03
CA GLU A 485 10.77 -28.87 3.41
C GLU A 485 10.62 -28.79 1.90
N MET A 486 11.57 -28.11 1.23
CA MET A 486 11.49 -27.82 -0.18
C MET A 486 12.80 -28.16 -0.93
N ARG A 487 12.65 -28.35 -2.24
CA ARG A 487 13.77 -28.50 -3.18
C ARG A 487 13.50 -27.61 -4.40
N PHE A 488 14.54 -26.94 -4.87
CA PHE A 488 14.48 -26.15 -6.09
C PHE A 488 15.50 -26.64 -7.10
N GLY A 489 15.16 -26.55 -8.37
CA GLY A 489 16.11 -26.75 -9.45
C GLY A 489 17.07 -25.54 -9.58
N LYS A 490 17.85 -25.51 -10.66
CA LYS A 490 18.84 -24.45 -10.92
C LYS A 490 18.17 -23.10 -11.16
N HIS A 491 18.49 -22.06 -10.39
CA HIS A 491 17.85 -20.76 -10.47
C HIS A 491 18.82 -19.62 -10.80
N ILE A 492 18.34 -18.71 -11.64
CA ILE A 492 18.83 -17.33 -11.72
C ILE A 492 17.91 -16.52 -10.80
N PHE A 493 18.49 -15.88 -9.82
CA PHE A 493 17.74 -15.11 -8.82
C PHE A 493 17.24 -13.81 -9.44
N MET A 494 15.94 -13.70 -9.68
CA MET A 494 15.25 -12.44 -9.95
C MET A 494 14.25 -12.16 -8.81
N GLN A 495 14.12 -10.92 -8.42
CA GLN A 495 13.30 -10.46 -7.28
C GLN A 495 11.82 -10.90 -7.35
N HIS A 496 11.35 -11.26 -8.55
CA HIS A 496 9.96 -11.69 -8.79
C HIS A 496 9.79 -13.22 -8.90
N ASP A 497 10.86 -14.00 -8.82
CA ASP A 497 10.85 -15.44 -9.07
C ASP A 497 11.03 -16.23 -7.76
N GLN A 498 10.35 -15.81 -6.71
CA GLN A 498 10.56 -16.37 -5.36
C GLN A 498 9.37 -17.20 -4.89
N HIS A 499 9.67 -18.30 -4.23
CA HIS A 499 8.70 -19.00 -3.42
C HIS A 499 8.67 -18.38 -2.02
N LYS A 500 7.47 -18.15 -1.52
CA LYS A 500 7.24 -17.59 -0.18
C LYS A 500 6.41 -18.55 0.66
N MET A 501 6.81 -18.78 1.89
CA MET A 501 5.94 -19.35 2.91
C MET A 501 5.09 -18.24 3.48
N VAL A 502 3.78 -18.34 3.34
CA VAL A 502 2.82 -17.34 3.81
C VAL A 502 2.09 -17.89 5.03
N ILE A 503 1.89 -17.02 6.00
CA ILE A 503 1.13 -17.30 7.21
C ILE A 503 0.04 -16.26 7.35
N GLU A 504 -1.20 -16.72 7.45
CA GLU A 504 -2.39 -15.90 7.66
C GLU A 504 -3.05 -16.29 8.98
N ILE A 505 -3.48 -15.30 9.75
CA ILE A 505 -4.29 -15.50 10.95
C ILE A 505 -5.64 -14.82 10.71
N HIS A 506 -6.71 -15.59 10.88
CA HIS A 506 -8.08 -15.13 10.73
C HIS A 506 -8.83 -15.24 12.05
N ALA A 507 -9.45 -14.15 12.49
CA ALA A 507 -10.38 -14.07 13.60
C ALA A 507 -11.79 -13.82 13.06
N ASN A 508 -12.76 -14.69 13.35
CA ASN A 508 -14.16 -14.53 12.89
C ASN A 508 -14.32 -14.29 11.38
N GLY A 509 -13.45 -14.92 10.56
CA GLY A 509 -13.46 -14.74 9.11
C GLY A 509 -12.71 -13.52 8.59
N ILE A 510 -12.25 -12.63 9.47
CA ILE A 510 -11.47 -11.43 9.12
C ILE A 510 -9.98 -11.73 9.27
N GLN A 511 -9.18 -11.37 8.26
CA GLN A 511 -7.73 -11.52 8.31
C GLN A 511 -7.13 -10.51 9.30
N LYS A 512 -6.59 -11.04 10.40
CA LYS A 512 -5.96 -10.29 11.50
C LYS A 512 -4.46 -10.06 11.25
N TYR A 513 -3.81 -11.04 10.61
CA TYR A 513 -2.37 -11.06 10.39
C TYR A 513 -2.03 -11.70 9.06
N TRP A 514 -1.02 -11.18 8.38
CA TRP A 514 -0.44 -11.75 7.18
C TRP A 514 1.06 -11.50 7.17
N GLU A 515 1.84 -12.55 6.98
CA GLU A 515 3.29 -12.46 6.87
C GLU A 515 3.79 -13.43 5.81
N SER A 516 4.87 -13.10 5.15
CA SER A 516 5.51 -13.99 4.18
C SER A 516 7.02 -14.01 4.33
N ILE A 517 7.59 -15.20 4.19
CA ILE A 517 9.04 -15.39 4.17
C ILE A 517 9.44 -15.93 2.82
N THR A 518 10.46 -15.33 2.21
CA THR A 518 11.07 -15.85 1.01
C THR A 518 11.89 -17.10 1.33
N ILE A 519 11.49 -18.24 0.78
CA ILE A 519 12.12 -19.54 1.07
C ILE A 519 13.43 -19.68 0.30
N ASN A 520 13.46 -19.27 -0.96
CA ASN A 520 14.65 -19.39 -1.83
C ASN A 520 15.91 -18.77 -1.22
N ASP A 521 15.75 -17.78 -0.34
CA ASP A 521 16.86 -17.13 0.36
C ASP A 521 17.39 -17.92 1.55
N LYS A 522 16.59 -18.84 2.06
CA LYS A 522 16.86 -19.57 3.32
C LYS A 522 17.41 -20.98 3.08
N ILE A 523 17.20 -21.53 1.89
CA ILE A 523 17.61 -22.92 1.56
C ILE A 523 18.58 -22.97 0.39
N GLY A 524 19.34 -24.05 0.33
CA GLY A 524 20.28 -24.35 -0.75
C GLY A 524 21.64 -23.63 -0.65
N LYS A 525 22.54 -23.99 -1.57
CA LYS A 525 23.86 -23.35 -1.71
C LYS A 525 23.76 -22.14 -2.63
N LYS A 526 24.40 -21.04 -2.24
CA LYS A 526 24.38 -19.78 -2.97
C LYS A 526 25.74 -19.53 -3.59
N ASP A 527 25.75 -19.18 -4.87
CA ASP A 527 26.94 -18.77 -5.60
C ASP A 527 26.82 -17.30 -6.04
N ILE A 528 27.96 -16.60 -6.06
CA ILE A 528 28.04 -15.21 -6.49
C ILE A 528 28.68 -15.20 -7.87
N ASP A 529 27.95 -14.72 -8.88
CA ASP A 529 28.53 -14.51 -10.18
C ASP A 529 29.62 -13.44 -10.13
N GLY A 530 30.86 -13.86 -10.43
CA GLY A 530 32.03 -12.98 -10.37
C GLY A 530 32.02 -11.84 -11.40
N ARG A 531 31.16 -11.88 -12.45
CA ARG A 531 31.09 -10.85 -13.49
C ARG A 531 30.11 -9.73 -13.19
N ASP A 532 28.91 -10.05 -12.69
CA ASP A 532 27.85 -9.06 -12.48
C ASP A 532 27.55 -8.79 -11.00
N ARG A 533 28.20 -9.50 -10.07
CA ARG A 533 27.91 -9.46 -8.62
C ARG A 533 26.42 -9.64 -8.29
N GLN A 534 25.68 -10.27 -9.20
CA GLN A 534 24.31 -10.69 -8.93
C GLN A 534 24.35 -11.98 -8.12
N ILE A 535 23.45 -12.07 -7.15
CA ILE A 535 23.30 -13.29 -6.38
C ILE A 535 22.63 -14.31 -7.29
N ARG A 536 23.36 -15.33 -7.65
CA ARG A 536 22.82 -16.55 -8.26
C ARG A 536 22.74 -17.61 -7.17
N SER A 537 21.54 -18.07 -6.84
CA SER A 537 21.43 -19.27 -6.04
C SER A 537 21.56 -20.47 -6.96
N THR A 538 22.67 -21.19 -6.89
CA THR A 538 22.74 -22.56 -7.40
C THR A 538 22.19 -23.46 -6.32
N ILE A 539 20.91 -23.76 -6.36
CA ILE A 539 20.33 -24.77 -5.52
C ILE A 539 20.62 -26.09 -6.20
N ILE A 540 21.48 -26.83 -5.57
CA ILE A 540 21.72 -28.20 -5.95
C ILE A 540 20.52 -28.96 -5.42
N ASP A 541 19.81 -29.62 -6.28
CA ASP A 541 18.78 -30.64 -6.14
C ASP A 541 18.78 -31.41 -4.78
N THR A 542 18.77 -30.67 -3.69
CA THR A 542 18.80 -31.15 -2.31
C THR A 542 17.58 -30.63 -1.56
N TRP A 543 16.98 -31.49 -0.77
CA TRP A 543 15.92 -31.13 0.15
C TRP A 543 16.50 -30.34 1.31
N ASP A 544 15.85 -29.22 1.62
CA ASP A 544 16.25 -28.37 2.72
C ASP A 544 15.01 -27.85 3.47
N ARG A 545 15.13 -27.61 4.78
CA ARG A 545 14.03 -27.21 5.65
C ARG A 545 14.17 -25.77 6.11
N VAL A 546 13.09 -25.03 6.06
CA VAL A 546 12.99 -23.68 6.61
C VAL A 546 11.93 -23.65 7.70
N ASP A 547 12.28 -23.06 8.83
CA ASP A 547 11.40 -22.88 9.98
C ASP A 547 11.08 -21.41 10.19
N PHE A 548 9.81 -21.14 10.52
CA PHE A 548 9.30 -19.84 10.88
C PHE A 548 8.63 -19.91 12.26
N HIS A 549 9.00 -19.01 13.16
CA HIS A 549 8.52 -18.99 14.53
C HIS A 549 7.67 -17.75 14.80
N ILE A 550 6.49 -17.93 15.39
CA ILE A 550 5.54 -16.87 15.73
C ILE A 550 5.30 -16.91 17.23
N PRO A 551 5.47 -15.82 17.98
CA PRO A 551 5.13 -15.76 19.40
C PRO A 551 3.63 -16.05 19.63
N MET A 552 3.31 -16.77 20.70
CA MET A 552 1.92 -17.13 21.01
C MET A 552 1.08 -15.97 21.54
N ASP A 553 1.69 -14.88 21.96
CA ASP A 553 1.02 -13.69 22.52
C ASP A 553 0.20 -12.89 21.49
N ILE A 554 0.44 -13.11 20.20
CA ILE A 554 -0.35 -12.46 19.14
C ILE A 554 -1.67 -13.18 18.82
N PHE A 555 -1.87 -14.40 19.38
CA PHE A 555 -3.03 -15.23 19.08
C PHE A 555 -4.13 -15.13 20.13
N GLU A 556 -5.37 -15.27 19.68
CA GLU A 556 -6.56 -15.40 20.51
C GLU A 556 -7.25 -16.74 20.32
N VAL A 557 -8.08 -17.12 21.29
CA VAL A 557 -8.84 -18.37 21.23
C VAL A 557 -9.80 -18.35 20.05
N GLY A 558 -9.70 -19.38 19.21
CA GLY A 558 -10.51 -19.49 18.00
C GLY A 558 -9.87 -18.89 16.74
N ASP A 559 -8.68 -18.29 16.86
CA ASP A 559 -7.92 -17.85 15.69
C ASP A 559 -7.61 -19.04 14.78
N ARG A 560 -7.91 -18.87 13.50
CA ARG A 560 -7.55 -19.85 12.46
C ARG A 560 -6.23 -19.44 11.83
N VAL A 561 -5.22 -20.25 11.99
CA VAL A 561 -3.93 -20.10 11.34
C VAL A 561 -3.91 -20.91 10.06
N LYS A 562 -3.51 -20.28 8.96
CA LYS A 562 -3.31 -20.93 7.67
C LYS A 562 -1.89 -20.66 7.19
N ALA A 563 -1.17 -21.71 6.83
CA ALA A 563 0.14 -21.62 6.19
C ALA A 563 0.11 -22.28 4.82
N TYR A 564 0.78 -21.67 3.83
CA TYR A 564 0.88 -22.20 2.48
C TYR A 564 2.13 -21.69 1.77
N ILE A 565 2.49 -22.36 0.67
CA ILE A 565 3.57 -21.92 -0.21
C ILE A 565 2.98 -21.15 -1.38
N TRP A 566 3.50 -19.95 -1.60
CA TRP A 566 3.13 -19.06 -2.69
C TRP A 566 4.29 -18.91 -3.66
N ASN A 567 4.11 -19.38 -4.90
CA ASN A 567 5.04 -19.13 -5.99
C ASN A 567 4.71 -17.76 -6.60
N THR A 568 5.54 -16.77 -6.35
CA THR A 568 5.37 -15.42 -6.93
C THR A 568 6.03 -15.27 -8.29
N GLY A 569 6.82 -16.26 -8.71
CA GLY A 569 7.57 -16.29 -9.96
C GLY A 569 7.12 -17.40 -10.92
N GLN A 570 7.88 -17.57 -11.99
CA GLN A 570 7.63 -18.62 -13.01
C GLN A 570 8.58 -19.81 -12.84
N GLN A 571 8.95 -20.14 -11.60
CA GLN A 571 9.93 -21.19 -11.36
C GLN A 571 9.29 -22.41 -10.69
N SER A 572 9.79 -23.61 -11.04
CA SER A 572 9.35 -24.83 -10.39
C SER A 572 9.98 -24.97 -9.00
N GLY A 573 9.19 -25.49 -8.06
CA GLY A 573 9.66 -25.86 -6.72
C GLY A 573 8.92 -27.08 -6.23
N ASP A 574 9.64 -27.98 -5.57
CA ASP A 574 9.11 -29.21 -5.02
C ASP A 574 8.92 -29.03 -3.51
N LEU A 575 7.76 -29.41 -3.00
CA LEU A 575 7.39 -29.35 -1.58
C LEU A 575 7.21 -30.77 -1.04
N ALA A 576 8.06 -31.17 -0.08
CA ALA A 576 7.96 -32.49 0.55
C ALA A 576 7.14 -32.46 1.86
N ASP A 577 7.18 -31.34 2.59
CA ASP A 577 6.49 -31.22 3.86
C ASP A 577 6.13 -29.77 4.16
N LEU A 578 4.98 -29.56 4.81
CA LEU A 578 4.55 -28.28 5.39
C LEU A 578 3.80 -28.59 6.68
N GLU A 579 4.26 -28.05 7.81
CA GLU A 579 3.69 -28.36 9.11
C GLU A 579 3.54 -27.14 10.01
N ILE A 580 2.56 -27.20 10.90
CA ILE A 580 2.40 -26.29 12.03
C ILE A 580 2.70 -27.08 13.30
N SER A 581 3.59 -26.56 14.14
CA SER A 581 3.98 -27.14 15.42
C SER A 581 3.85 -26.11 16.54
N LEU A 582 3.51 -26.53 17.74
CA LEU A 582 3.46 -25.68 18.93
C LEU A 582 4.64 -26.00 19.83
N CYS A 583 5.36 -24.97 20.28
CA CYS A 583 6.60 -25.08 21.06
C CYS A 583 6.43 -24.50 22.46
N LYS A 584 6.92 -25.23 23.50
CA LYS A 584 6.84 -24.86 24.92
C LYS A 584 7.93 -23.87 25.34
#